data_8fa351adde170f7374f094ac4bd4c801
#
_entry.id   8fa351adde170f7374f094ac4bd4c801
#
_cell.length_a   1.000
_cell.length_b   1.000
_cell.length_c   1.000
_cell.angle_alpha   90.00
_cell.angle_beta   90.00
_cell.angle_gamma   90.00
#
_symmetry.space_group_name_H-M   'P 1'
#
loop_
_entity.id
_entity.type
_entity.pdbx_description
1 polymer ?
#
loop_
_entity_poly.entity_id
_entity_poly.type
_entity_poly.pdbx_seq_one_letter_code
_entity_poly.pdbx_strand_id
1 'polypeptide(L)'
;MLLKVDNATKRFGGLVANDHLNIEIEKGSIVGLIGPNGAGKSTIFKSICGFNRIDEGNIFFNDQRITHKETYKIARLGIACTFQQAQLFANITLEESVLMGAYCHQHSKKKALEIAREKIAFVGLAGHENQQVSRLNMFERKRAELAAALATQPELLLLDELFAGLVPTEVGEMRLLVKRVNEELGVTLFIVEHVLRVIMSLCTKIYVLEYGKMIAAGTPNEITSNPEVIKAYLGEDYDGTSDKRS
;
A
#
# COMPACT_ATOMS: atom_id res chain seq x y z
N MET A 1 -12.44 13.03 -5.91
CA MET A 1 -11.27 12.19 -6.29
C MET A 1 -10.11 12.52 -5.36
N LEU A 2 -9.45 11.53 -4.74
CA LEU A 2 -8.27 11.79 -3.91
C LEU A 2 -6.97 11.64 -4.70
N LEU A 3 -6.81 10.51 -5.40
CA LEU A 3 -5.67 10.24 -6.28
C LEU A 3 -6.16 9.93 -7.68
N LYS A 4 -5.52 10.55 -8.68
CA LYS A 4 -5.70 10.22 -10.09
C LYS A 4 -4.34 10.00 -10.75
N VAL A 5 -4.14 8.83 -11.31
CA VAL A 5 -3.07 8.51 -12.26
C VAL A 5 -3.68 8.58 -13.65
N ASP A 6 -3.10 9.39 -14.53
CA ASP A 6 -3.65 9.71 -15.85
C ASP A 6 -2.62 9.40 -16.93
N ASN A 7 -2.85 8.35 -17.69
CA ASN A 7 -1.99 7.86 -18.78
C ASN A 7 -0.52 7.70 -18.38
N ALA A 8 -0.26 7.19 -17.17
CA ALA A 8 1.11 7.08 -16.67
C ALA A 8 1.88 5.97 -17.37
N THR A 9 3.00 6.34 -17.98
CA THR A 9 3.96 5.40 -18.58
C THR A 9 5.29 5.48 -17.88
N LYS A 10 5.89 4.31 -17.59
CA LYS A 10 7.24 4.20 -17.03
C LYS A 10 8.06 3.18 -17.78
N ARG A 11 9.25 3.61 -18.22
CA ARG A 11 10.22 2.77 -18.91
C ARG A 11 11.51 2.64 -18.11
N PHE A 12 12.15 1.50 -18.21
CA PHE A 12 13.50 1.25 -17.73
C PHE A 12 14.33 0.69 -18.90
N GLY A 13 15.12 1.56 -19.57
CA GLY A 13 15.75 1.21 -20.82
C GLY A 13 14.73 0.79 -21.88
N GLY A 14 14.85 -0.41 -22.43
CA GLY A 14 13.90 -0.94 -23.42
C GLY A 14 12.63 -1.56 -22.84
N LEU A 15 12.55 -1.72 -21.50
CA LEU A 15 11.39 -2.33 -20.84
C LEU A 15 10.33 -1.27 -20.49
N VAL A 16 9.10 -1.46 -20.95
CA VAL A 16 7.94 -0.67 -20.53
C VAL A 16 7.33 -1.35 -19.30
N ALA A 17 7.61 -0.79 -18.12
CA ALA A 17 7.16 -1.36 -16.84
C ALA A 17 5.71 -0.95 -16.48
N ASN A 18 5.27 0.23 -16.95
CA ASN A 18 3.88 0.67 -16.92
C ASN A 18 3.56 1.33 -18.25
N ASP A 19 2.42 0.99 -18.84
CA ASP A 19 2.01 1.42 -20.17
C ASP A 19 0.61 2.06 -20.10
N HIS A 20 0.56 3.40 -20.18
CA HIS A 20 -0.66 4.22 -20.20
C HIS A 20 -1.65 3.89 -19.05
N LEU A 21 -1.13 3.70 -17.82
CA LEU A 21 -1.97 3.33 -16.67
C LEU A 21 -2.89 4.47 -16.25
N ASN A 22 -4.14 4.10 -15.97
CA ASN A 22 -5.18 4.97 -15.44
C ASN A 22 -5.70 4.38 -14.13
N ILE A 23 -5.54 5.10 -13.00
CA ILE A 23 -5.98 4.67 -11.66
C ILE A 23 -6.69 5.84 -10.99
N GLU A 24 -7.85 5.58 -10.42
CA GLU A 24 -8.66 6.56 -9.69
C GLU A 24 -9.01 6.02 -8.31
N ILE A 25 -8.70 6.80 -7.27
CA ILE A 25 -8.95 6.46 -5.88
C ILE A 25 -9.79 7.56 -5.24
N GLU A 26 -10.97 7.18 -4.77
CA GLU A 26 -11.85 8.07 -4.02
C GLU A 26 -11.41 8.19 -2.56
N LYS A 27 -11.66 9.35 -1.96
CA LYS A 27 -11.36 9.57 -0.53
C LYS A 27 -12.16 8.60 0.35
N GLY A 28 -11.49 7.99 1.33
CA GLY A 28 -12.08 7.05 2.26
C GLY A 28 -12.25 5.63 1.71
N SER A 29 -11.89 5.36 0.46
CA SER A 29 -11.98 4.01 -0.11
C SER A 29 -10.77 3.13 0.25
N ILE A 30 -10.96 1.81 0.17
CA ILE A 30 -9.88 0.82 0.17
C ILE A 30 -9.81 0.24 -1.25
N VAL A 31 -8.72 0.52 -1.95
CA VAL A 31 -8.51 0.11 -3.34
C VAL A 31 -7.35 -0.88 -3.42
N GLY A 32 -7.53 -1.96 -4.16
CA GLY A 32 -6.51 -2.98 -4.40
C GLY A 32 -5.81 -2.83 -5.74
N LEU A 33 -4.54 -3.20 -5.82
CA LEU A 33 -3.79 -3.39 -7.05
C LEU A 33 -3.16 -4.78 -7.03
N ILE A 34 -3.59 -5.62 -7.95
CA ILE A 34 -3.13 -7.01 -8.05
C ILE A 34 -2.53 -7.29 -9.43
N GLY A 35 -1.90 -8.43 -9.58
CA GLY A 35 -1.30 -8.90 -10.82
C GLY A 35 -0.13 -9.84 -10.57
N PRO A 36 0.32 -10.60 -11.57
CA PRO A 36 1.48 -11.48 -11.47
C PRO A 36 2.77 -10.74 -11.05
N ASN A 37 3.81 -11.50 -10.69
CA ASN A 37 5.14 -10.95 -10.45
C ASN A 37 5.67 -10.31 -11.75
N GLY A 38 6.25 -9.11 -11.63
CA GLY A 38 6.70 -8.35 -12.79
C GLY A 38 5.61 -7.57 -13.54
N ALA A 39 4.34 -7.61 -13.11
CA ALA A 39 3.24 -6.89 -13.76
C ALA A 39 3.34 -5.35 -13.70
N GLY A 40 4.29 -4.78 -12.96
CA GLY A 40 4.46 -3.32 -12.87
C GLY A 40 3.86 -2.67 -11.62
N LYS A 41 3.29 -3.44 -10.68
CA LYS A 41 2.64 -2.95 -9.45
C LYS A 41 3.54 -2.05 -8.61
N SER A 42 4.71 -2.56 -8.21
CA SER A 42 5.67 -1.78 -7.41
C SER A 42 6.25 -0.59 -8.17
N THR A 43 6.22 -0.60 -9.50
CA THR A 43 6.67 0.52 -10.33
C THR A 43 5.70 1.70 -10.20
N ILE A 44 4.40 1.48 -10.41
CA ILE A 44 3.40 2.55 -10.28
C ILE A 44 3.27 3.01 -8.83
N PHE A 45 3.35 2.10 -7.85
CA PHE A 45 3.41 2.42 -6.43
C PHE A 45 4.55 3.40 -6.11
N LYS A 46 5.79 3.07 -6.53
CA LYS A 46 6.96 3.93 -6.36
C LYS A 46 6.83 5.25 -7.11
N SER A 47 6.14 5.28 -8.24
CA SER A 47 5.91 6.51 -9.02
C SER A 47 4.95 7.45 -8.31
N ILE A 48 3.88 6.95 -7.68
CA ILE A 48 2.95 7.74 -6.87
C ILE A 48 3.68 8.36 -5.67
N CYS A 49 4.57 7.61 -5.01
CA CYS A 49 5.36 8.08 -3.88
C CYS A 49 6.56 8.99 -4.27
N GLY A 50 6.82 9.18 -5.58
CA GLY A 50 7.90 10.04 -6.08
C GLY A 50 9.30 9.40 -6.07
N PHE A 51 9.41 8.09 -5.83
CA PHE A 51 10.70 7.37 -5.93
C PHE A 51 11.12 7.14 -7.38
N ASN A 52 10.14 6.94 -8.26
CA ASN A 52 10.36 6.82 -9.70
C ASN A 52 9.67 7.97 -10.42
N ARG A 53 10.34 8.60 -11.37
CA ARG A 53 9.70 9.55 -12.28
C ARG A 53 9.01 8.77 -13.40
N ILE A 54 7.76 9.06 -13.68
CA ILE A 54 7.08 8.56 -14.89
C ILE A 54 7.64 9.28 -16.12
N ASP A 55 7.58 8.63 -17.27
CA ASP A 55 8.12 9.18 -18.52
C ASP A 55 7.04 9.93 -19.29
N GLU A 56 5.75 9.48 -19.19
CA GLU A 56 4.58 10.13 -19.81
C GLU A 56 3.39 10.13 -18.85
N GLY A 57 2.45 11.02 -19.08
CA GLY A 57 1.22 11.14 -18.28
C GLY A 57 1.36 12.02 -17.05
N ASN A 58 0.39 11.93 -16.14
CA ASN A 58 0.32 12.78 -14.96
C ASN A 58 -0.17 12.00 -13.73
N ILE A 59 0.20 12.48 -12.55
CA ILE A 59 -0.33 12.01 -11.27
C ILE A 59 -0.84 13.23 -10.51
N PHE A 60 -2.08 13.15 -10.01
CA PHE A 60 -2.74 14.20 -9.25
C PHE A 60 -3.15 13.67 -7.88
N PHE A 61 -2.99 14.48 -6.84
CA PHE A 61 -3.45 14.23 -5.49
C PHE A 61 -4.20 15.46 -4.98
N ASN A 62 -5.46 15.29 -4.53
CA ASN A 62 -6.36 16.39 -4.19
C ASN A 62 -6.38 17.47 -5.30
N ASP A 63 -6.55 17.04 -6.57
CA ASP A 63 -6.53 17.87 -7.79
C ASP A 63 -5.22 18.63 -8.04
N GLN A 64 -4.23 18.49 -7.15
CA GLN A 64 -2.90 19.05 -7.34
C GLN A 64 -2.00 18.09 -8.10
N ARG A 65 -1.38 18.54 -9.18
CA ARG A 65 -0.37 17.76 -9.91
C ARG A 65 0.85 17.49 -9.02
N ILE A 66 1.16 16.21 -8.81
CA ILE A 66 2.32 15.76 -8.03
C ILE A 66 3.40 15.09 -8.90
N THR A 67 3.16 14.97 -10.21
CA THR A 67 4.11 14.41 -11.18
C THR A 67 5.49 15.07 -11.01
N HIS A 68 6.52 14.25 -10.84
CA HIS A 68 7.93 14.66 -10.63
C HIS A 68 8.22 15.48 -9.36
N LYS A 69 7.28 15.57 -8.40
CA LYS A 69 7.61 16.11 -7.07
C LYS A 69 8.56 15.17 -6.34
N GLU A 70 9.41 15.73 -5.50
CA GLU A 70 10.28 14.96 -4.61
C GLU A 70 9.47 14.26 -3.53
N THR A 71 9.92 13.07 -3.13
CA THR A 71 9.25 12.20 -2.16
C THR A 71 8.84 12.92 -0.86
N TYR A 72 9.74 13.76 -0.30
CA TYR A 72 9.42 14.48 0.94
C TYR A 72 8.30 15.53 0.76
N LYS A 73 8.16 16.11 -0.44
CA LYS A 73 7.04 17.03 -0.75
C LYS A 73 5.73 16.26 -0.88
N ILE A 74 5.78 15.07 -1.48
CA ILE A 74 4.62 14.16 -1.59
C ILE A 74 4.17 13.70 -0.20
N ALA A 75 5.11 13.33 0.68
CA ALA A 75 4.81 12.96 2.05
C ALA A 75 4.13 14.10 2.82
N ARG A 76 4.61 15.35 2.67
CA ARG A 76 4.00 16.55 3.27
C ARG A 76 2.62 16.89 2.72
N LEU A 77 2.25 16.40 1.54
CA LEU A 77 0.90 16.56 1.00
C LEU A 77 -0.09 15.56 1.61
N GLY A 78 0.40 14.55 2.33
CA GLY A 78 -0.45 13.55 2.99
C GLY A 78 -0.45 12.17 2.30
N ILE A 79 0.57 11.83 1.52
CA ILE A 79 0.78 10.48 0.99
C ILE A 79 1.88 9.79 1.78
N ALA A 80 1.58 8.66 2.41
CA ALA A 80 2.57 7.80 3.05
C ALA A 80 2.57 6.40 2.42
N CYS A 81 3.64 5.64 2.64
CA CYS A 81 3.75 4.27 2.17
C CYS A 81 4.50 3.38 3.16
N THR A 82 4.15 2.09 3.16
CA THR A 82 5.01 1.01 3.68
C THR A 82 5.72 0.33 2.50
N PHE A 83 6.80 -0.37 2.76
CA PHE A 83 7.56 -1.08 1.75
C PHE A 83 7.57 -2.58 2.01
N GLN A 84 7.80 -3.38 0.97
CA GLN A 84 7.93 -4.82 1.05
C GLN A 84 9.00 -5.28 2.07
N GLN A 85 10.10 -4.54 2.16
CA GLN A 85 11.11 -4.75 3.21
C GLN A 85 11.03 -3.62 4.23
N ALA A 86 10.92 -4.01 5.51
CA ALA A 86 10.86 -3.07 6.62
C ALA A 86 12.01 -2.06 6.57
N GLN A 87 11.65 -0.78 6.41
CA GLN A 87 12.61 0.33 6.32
C GLN A 87 12.89 0.95 7.71
N LEU A 88 12.62 0.20 8.77
CA LEU A 88 12.88 0.67 10.12
C LEU A 88 14.35 0.49 10.51
N PHE A 89 14.90 1.48 11.20
CA PHE A 89 16.27 1.41 11.70
C PHE A 89 16.38 0.40 12.86
N ALA A 90 17.19 -0.64 12.68
CA ALA A 90 17.27 -1.74 13.61
C ALA A 90 17.74 -1.37 15.02
N ASN A 91 18.61 -0.35 15.14
CA ASN A 91 19.34 0.01 16.36
C ASN A 91 18.69 1.12 17.20
N ILE A 92 17.51 1.60 16.79
CA ILE A 92 16.73 2.59 17.55
C ILE A 92 15.52 1.92 18.20
N THR A 93 14.90 2.60 19.16
CA THR A 93 13.67 2.13 19.80
C THR A 93 12.47 2.25 18.88
N LEU A 94 11.40 1.52 19.18
CA LEU A 94 10.13 1.63 18.47
C LEU A 94 9.60 3.07 18.53
N GLU A 95 9.65 3.71 19.71
CA GLU A 95 9.21 5.10 19.88
C GLU A 95 10.01 6.05 18.98
N GLU A 96 11.34 5.93 18.97
CA GLU A 96 12.20 6.76 18.11
C GLU A 96 11.89 6.55 16.61
N SER A 97 11.63 5.31 16.21
CA SER A 97 11.29 4.97 14.83
C SER A 97 9.97 5.62 14.38
N VAL A 98 8.92 5.51 15.21
CA VAL A 98 7.61 6.09 14.93
C VAL A 98 7.63 7.62 15.05
N LEU A 99 8.42 8.16 15.98
CA LEU A 99 8.62 9.59 16.17
C LEU A 99 9.14 10.30 14.92
N MET A 100 9.99 9.64 14.12
CA MET A 100 10.47 10.19 12.85
C MET A 100 9.32 10.49 11.88
N GLY A 101 8.31 9.60 11.82
CA GLY A 101 7.10 9.86 11.03
C GLY A 101 6.32 11.09 11.52
N ALA A 102 6.17 11.22 12.84
CA ALA A 102 5.45 12.33 13.44
C ALA A 102 6.08 13.70 13.13
N TYR A 103 7.40 13.77 12.95
CA TYR A 103 8.08 15.01 12.57
C TYR A 103 7.77 15.48 11.14
N CYS A 104 7.08 14.69 10.33
CA CYS A 104 6.66 15.13 9.00
C CYS A 104 5.85 16.44 9.06
N HIS A 105 4.98 16.58 10.07
CA HIS A 105 4.09 17.72 10.25
C HIS A 105 4.26 18.44 11.61
N GLN A 106 4.95 17.83 12.58
CA GLN A 106 5.11 18.40 13.92
C GLN A 106 6.54 18.86 14.18
N HIS A 107 6.67 20.13 14.62
CA HIS A 107 7.95 20.70 15.04
C HIS A 107 8.16 20.63 16.56
N SER A 108 7.09 20.42 17.33
CA SER A 108 7.17 20.27 18.79
C SER A 108 7.47 18.81 19.14
N LYS A 109 8.61 18.57 19.82
CA LYS A 109 8.99 17.25 20.31
C LYS A 109 7.89 16.61 21.17
N LYS A 110 7.27 17.39 22.06
CA LYS A 110 6.19 16.89 22.92
C LYS A 110 5.01 16.37 22.11
N LYS A 111 4.50 17.16 21.16
CA LYS A 111 3.38 16.77 20.30
C LYS A 111 3.74 15.58 19.38
N ALA A 112 4.93 15.58 18.81
CA ALA A 112 5.39 14.46 17.99
C ALA A 112 5.46 13.16 18.79
N LEU A 113 5.90 13.24 20.06
CA LEU A 113 5.96 12.08 20.95
C LEU A 113 4.55 11.56 21.33
N GLU A 114 3.61 12.48 21.58
CA GLU A 114 2.20 12.11 21.83
C GLU A 114 1.61 11.36 20.63
N ILE A 115 1.82 11.86 19.40
CA ILE A 115 1.39 11.19 18.16
C ILE A 115 2.06 9.81 18.03
N ALA A 116 3.38 9.73 18.24
CA ALA A 116 4.09 8.46 18.12
C ALA A 116 3.51 7.40 19.06
N ARG A 117 3.31 7.73 20.33
CA ARG A 117 2.74 6.81 21.33
C ARG A 117 1.30 6.43 21.00
N GLU A 118 0.49 7.38 20.53
CA GLU A 118 -0.88 7.10 20.06
C GLU A 118 -0.88 6.06 18.93
N LYS A 119 0.00 6.21 17.93
CA LYS A 119 0.04 5.27 16.80
C LYS A 119 0.65 3.92 17.19
N ILE A 120 1.63 3.87 18.10
CA ILE A 120 2.14 2.62 18.68
C ILE A 120 1.01 1.87 19.41
N ALA A 121 0.23 2.56 20.23
CA ALA A 121 -0.91 1.97 20.92
C ALA A 121 -2.00 1.52 19.93
N PHE A 122 -2.31 2.33 18.90
CA PHE A 122 -3.30 2.01 17.88
C PHE A 122 -2.99 0.70 17.13
N VAL A 123 -1.72 0.45 16.81
CA VAL A 123 -1.31 -0.80 16.15
C VAL A 123 -1.14 -1.98 17.12
N GLY A 124 -1.42 -1.81 18.41
CA GLY A 124 -1.34 -2.86 19.43
C GLY A 124 0.07 -3.17 19.91
N LEU A 125 0.97 -2.17 19.89
CA LEU A 125 2.35 -2.28 20.39
C LEU A 125 2.59 -1.46 21.67
N ALA A 126 1.54 -1.10 22.42
CA ALA A 126 1.68 -0.43 23.70
C ALA A 126 2.53 -1.27 24.68
N GLY A 127 3.47 -0.62 25.35
CA GLY A 127 4.45 -1.27 26.26
C GLY A 127 5.74 -1.69 25.57
N HIS A 128 5.85 -1.59 24.24
CA HIS A 128 7.07 -1.91 23.47
C HIS A 128 7.87 -0.65 23.07
N GLU A 129 7.49 0.53 23.52
CA GLU A 129 8.04 1.84 23.11
C GLU A 129 9.56 1.90 23.21
N ASN A 130 10.12 1.37 24.29
CA ASN A 130 11.56 1.36 24.57
C ASN A 130 12.30 0.14 23.96
N GLN A 131 11.59 -0.79 23.33
CA GLN A 131 12.19 -1.96 22.72
C GLN A 131 12.89 -1.57 21.42
N GLN A 132 14.11 -2.08 21.21
CA GLN A 132 14.80 -1.90 19.92
C GLN A 132 14.03 -2.60 18.80
N VAL A 133 13.95 -1.97 17.64
CA VAL A 133 13.28 -2.52 16.47
C VAL A 133 13.83 -3.89 16.05
N SER A 134 15.15 -4.11 16.24
CA SER A 134 15.80 -5.39 15.97
C SER A 134 15.25 -6.56 16.78
N ARG A 135 14.65 -6.31 17.94
CA ARG A 135 14.09 -7.32 18.85
C ARG A 135 12.61 -7.63 18.59
N LEU A 136 11.96 -6.85 17.75
CA LEU A 136 10.58 -7.10 17.32
C LEU A 136 10.57 -8.32 16.39
N ASN A 137 9.56 -9.18 16.53
CA ASN A 137 9.31 -10.25 15.57
C ASN A 137 8.77 -9.68 14.25
N MET A 138 8.57 -10.50 13.22
CA MET A 138 8.15 -10.06 11.89
C MET A 138 6.80 -9.35 11.90
N PHE A 139 5.83 -9.88 12.62
CA PHE A 139 4.50 -9.31 12.72
C PHE A 139 4.51 -7.97 13.45
N GLU A 140 5.24 -7.87 14.57
CA GLU A 140 5.44 -6.62 15.30
C GLU A 140 6.15 -5.56 14.45
N ARG A 141 7.15 -5.95 13.63
CA ARG A 141 7.83 -5.02 12.72
C ARG A 141 6.86 -4.45 11.68
N LYS A 142 5.99 -5.26 11.10
CA LYS A 142 4.97 -4.78 10.15
C LYS A 142 3.97 -3.82 10.82
N ARG A 143 3.58 -4.08 12.06
CA ARG A 143 2.78 -3.15 12.86
C ARG A 143 3.54 -1.85 13.16
N ALA A 144 4.83 -1.94 13.48
CA ALA A 144 5.68 -0.78 13.73
C ALA A 144 5.84 0.10 12.48
N GLU A 145 6.01 -0.51 11.29
CA GLU A 145 6.02 0.22 10.01
C GLU A 145 4.70 0.94 9.75
N LEU A 146 3.59 0.25 9.99
CA LEU A 146 2.26 0.86 9.87
C LEU A 146 2.11 2.03 10.85
N ALA A 147 2.59 1.90 12.10
CA ALA A 147 2.58 2.99 13.08
C ALA A 147 3.43 4.19 12.61
N ALA A 148 4.62 3.95 12.08
CA ALA A 148 5.50 5.01 11.56
C ALA A 148 4.86 5.74 10.36
N ALA A 149 4.24 5.00 9.43
CA ALA A 149 3.51 5.57 8.33
C ALA A 149 2.29 6.39 8.80
N LEU A 150 1.51 5.88 9.75
CA LEU A 150 0.35 6.57 10.34
C LEU A 150 0.74 7.81 11.14
N ALA A 151 1.95 7.82 11.74
CA ALA A 151 2.46 8.98 12.47
C ALA A 151 2.71 10.19 11.57
N THR A 152 2.86 10.00 10.25
CA THR A 152 2.88 11.09 9.26
C THR A 152 1.51 11.72 9.04
N GLN A 153 0.43 11.20 9.65
CA GLN A 153 -0.95 11.65 9.50
C GLN A 153 -1.42 11.72 8.04
N PRO A 154 -1.34 10.60 7.28
CA PRO A 154 -1.61 10.61 5.86
C PRO A 154 -3.12 10.67 5.55
N GLU A 155 -3.48 11.29 4.41
CA GLU A 155 -4.81 11.14 3.80
C GLU A 155 -4.87 9.89 2.91
N LEU A 156 -3.75 9.51 2.28
CA LEU A 156 -3.58 8.30 1.47
C LEU A 156 -2.39 7.49 1.98
N LEU A 157 -2.65 6.24 2.34
CA LEU A 157 -1.62 5.30 2.74
C LEU A 157 -1.51 4.17 1.71
N LEU A 158 -0.34 4.03 1.13
CA LEU A 158 0.00 2.96 0.21
C LEU A 158 0.64 1.80 0.99
N LEU A 159 0.10 0.59 0.85
CA LEU A 159 0.58 -0.62 1.51
C LEU A 159 1.14 -1.60 0.48
N ASP A 160 2.44 -1.89 0.54
CA ASP A 160 3.12 -2.81 -0.37
C ASP A 160 3.44 -4.14 0.33
N GLU A 161 2.71 -5.19 -0.02
CA GLU A 161 2.87 -6.56 0.48
C GLU A 161 2.93 -6.66 2.03
N LEU A 162 2.03 -5.92 2.69
CA LEU A 162 1.97 -5.88 4.16
C LEU A 162 1.72 -7.26 4.79
N PHE A 163 0.97 -8.13 4.08
CA PHE A 163 0.57 -9.45 4.57
C PHE A 163 1.57 -10.57 4.23
N ALA A 164 2.60 -10.27 3.45
CA ALA A 164 3.59 -11.28 3.05
C ALA A 164 4.33 -11.85 4.26
N GLY A 165 4.46 -13.19 4.32
CA GLY A 165 5.18 -13.92 5.37
C GLY A 165 4.46 -14.02 6.71
N LEU A 166 3.22 -13.53 6.83
CA LEU A 166 2.39 -13.69 8.04
C LEU A 166 1.68 -15.05 8.04
N VAL A 167 1.53 -15.64 9.24
CA VAL A 167 0.71 -16.84 9.43
C VAL A 167 -0.79 -16.50 9.39
N PRO A 168 -1.70 -17.46 9.14
CA PRO A 168 -3.13 -17.19 8.94
C PRO A 168 -3.80 -16.37 10.05
N THR A 169 -3.41 -16.58 11.31
CA THR A 169 -3.92 -15.82 12.46
C THR A 169 -3.47 -14.36 12.41
N GLU A 170 -2.19 -14.11 12.11
CA GLU A 170 -1.61 -12.78 11.97
C GLU A 170 -2.22 -12.03 10.77
N VAL A 171 -2.48 -12.74 9.64
CA VAL A 171 -3.21 -12.17 8.49
C VAL A 171 -4.60 -11.69 8.93
N GLY A 172 -5.31 -12.47 9.75
CA GLY A 172 -6.61 -12.09 10.30
C GLY A 172 -6.53 -10.80 11.14
N GLU A 173 -5.56 -10.73 12.06
CA GLU A 173 -5.36 -9.56 12.92
C GLU A 173 -4.92 -8.33 12.11
N MET A 174 -3.97 -8.47 11.18
CA MET A 174 -3.52 -7.38 10.33
C MET A 174 -4.65 -6.85 9.44
N ARG A 175 -5.50 -7.74 8.91
CA ARG A 175 -6.68 -7.35 8.13
C ARG A 175 -7.64 -6.49 8.94
N LEU A 176 -7.92 -6.85 10.20
CA LEU A 176 -8.75 -6.05 11.09
C LEU A 176 -8.10 -4.70 11.39
N LEU A 177 -6.78 -4.67 11.62
CA LEU A 177 -6.05 -3.45 11.86
C LEU A 177 -6.10 -2.50 10.64
N VAL A 178 -5.88 -3.01 9.43
CA VAL A 178 -5.98 -2.23 8.18
C VAL A 178 -7.39 -1.67 7.99
N LYS A 179 -8.42 -2.46 8.29
CA LYS A 179 -9.81 -2.00 8.26
C LYS A 179 -10.05 -0.85 9.26
N ARG A 180 -9.55 -0.99 10.50
CA ARG A 180 -9.62 0.07 11.52
C ARG A 180 -8.90 1.35 11.10
N VAL A 181 -7.76 1.26 10.41
CA VAL A 181 -7.07 2.44 9.85
C VAL A 181 -8.00 3.23 8.93
N ASN A 182 -8.75 2.56 8.08
CA ASN A 182 -9.70 3.23 7.20
C ASN A 182 -10.92 3.76 7.97
N GLU A 183 -11.56 2.93 8.80
CA GLU A 183 -12.85 3.26 9.45
C GLU A 183 -12.70 4.24 10.61
N GLU A 184 -11.67 4.09 11.47
CA GLU A 184 -11.49 4.91 12.67
C GLU A 184 -10.65 6.17 12.40
N LEU A 185 -9.66 6.11 11.48
CA LEU A 185 -8.79 7.24 11.17
C LEU A 185 -9.17 7.96 9.88
N GLY A 186 -10.10 7.42 9.09
CA GLY A 186 -10.55 8.00 7.82
C GLY A 186 -9.49 7.99 6.71
N VAL A 187 -8.45 7.18 6.86
CA VAL A 187 -7.33 7.11 5.90
C VAL A 187 -7.76 6.32 4.67
N THR A 188 -7.55 6.87 3.49
CA THR A 188 -7.73 6.15 2.21
C THR A 188 -6.59 5.16 2.04
N LEU A 189 -6.88 3.94 1.59
CA LEU A 189 -5.89 2.89 1.45
C LEU A 189 -5.73 2.46 -0.01
N PHE A 190 -4.49 2.35 -0.47
CA PHE A 190 -4.13 1.72 -1.73
C PHE A 190 -3.20 0.54 -1.46
N ILE A 191 -3.69 -0.68 -1.69
CA ILE A 191 -3.06 -1.92 -1.23
C ILE A 191 -2.53 -2.69 -2.44
N VAL A 192 -1.23 -2.94 -2.47
CA VAL A 192 -0.58 -3.84 -3.43
C VAL A 192 -0.35 -5.17 -2.73
N GLU A 193 -0.99 -6.23 -3.19
CA GLU A 193 -0.91 -7.56 -2.58
C GLU A 193 -1.05 -8.66 -3.62
N HIS A 194 -0.51 -9.83 -3.28
CA HIS A 194 -0.69 -11.06 -4.04
C HIS A 194 -1.58 -12.09 -3.29
N VAL A 195 -1.94 -11.80 -2.05
CA VAL A 195 -2.87 -12.63 -1.27
C VAL A 195 -4.31 -12.24 -1.62
N LEU A 196 -4.86 -12.84 -2.67
CA LEU A 196 -6.17 -12.50 -3.24
C LEU A 196 -7.29 -12.47 -2.18
N ARG A 197 -7.32 -13.45 -1.25
CA ARG A 197 -8.33 -13.52 -0.20
C ARG A 197 -8.39 -12.24 0.66
N VAL A 198 -7.24 -11.62 0.94
CA VAL A 198 -7.16 -10.36 1.69
C VAL A 198 -7.76 -9.23 0.87
N ILE A 199 -7.30 -9.06 -0.37
CA ILE A 199 -7.78 -8.01 -1.28
C ILE A 199 -9.29 -8.10 -1.48
N MET A 200 -9.82 -9.31 -1.76
CA MET A 200 -11.25 -9.53 -1.96
C MET A 200 -12.08 -9.20 -0.71
N SER A 201 -11.52 -9.32 0.49
CA SER A 201 -12.23 -9.04 1.75
C SER A 201 -12.14 -7.60 2.24
N LEU A 202 -11.19 -6.82 1.73
CA LEU A 202 -10.93 -5.44 2.18
C LEU A 202 -11.32 -4.38 1.17
N CYS A 203 -11.09 -4.65 -0.13
CA CYS A 203 -11.17 -3.62 -1.16
C CYS A 203 -12.60 -3.45 -1.69
N THR A 204 -12.95 -2.21 -1.96
CA THR A 204 -14.21 -1.87 -2.66
C THR A 204 -14.02 -1.83 -4.18
N LYS A 205 -12.80 -1.58 -4.64
CA LYS A 205 -12.39 -1.56 -6.04
C LYS A 205 -11.01 -2.21 -6.18
N ILE A 206 -10.81 -2.94 -7.26
CA ILE A 206 -9.54 -3.62 -7.54
C ILE A 206 -9.13 -3.30 -8.98
N TYR A 207 -7.86 -2.99 -9.15
CA TYR A 207 -7.18 -2.88 -10.42
C TYR A 207 -6.28 -4.09 -10.64
N VAL A 208 -6.26 -4.62 -11.85
CA VAL A 208 -5.45 -5.78 -12.22
C VAL A 208 -4.46 -5.40 -13.31
N LEU A 209 -3.18 -5.61 -13.02
CA LEU A 209 -2.09 -5.37 -13.97
C LEU A 209 -1.53 -6.68 -14.51
N GLU A 210 -1.19 -6.68 -15.78
CA GLU A 210 -0.39 -7.70 -16.44
C GLU A 210 0.56 -7.06 -17.44
N TYR A 211 1.84 -7.42 -17.42
CA TYR A 211 2.89 -6.87 -18.31
C TYR A 211 2.87 -5.34 -18.46
N GLY A 212 2.66 -4.63 -17.36
CA GLY A 212 2.63 -3.17 -17.34
C GLY A 212 1.31 -2.54 -17.79
N LYS A 213 0.30 -3.32 -18.15
CA LYS A 213 -1.00 -2.84 -18.64
C LYS A 213 -2.13 -3.13 -17.66
N MET A 214 -3.14 -2.30 -17.68
CA MET A 214 -4.40 -2.55 -16.96
C MET A 214 -5.24 -3.53 -17.78
N ILE A 215 -5.49 -4.74 -17.25
CA ILE A 215 -6.34 -5.74 -17.90
C ILE A 215 -7.76 -5.76 -17.36
N ALA A 216 -7.96 -5.35 -16.10
CA ALA A 216 -9.29 -5.25 -15.50
C ALA A 216 -9.33 -4.20 -14.38
N ALA A 217 -10.51 -3.63 -14.14
CA ALA A 217 -10.82 -2.82 -12.97
C ALA A 217 -12.29 -3.02 -12.60
N GLY A 218 -12.59 -3.20 -11.31
CA GLY A 218 -13.96 -3.43 -10.86
C GLY A 218 -14.04 -3.78 -9.38
N THR A 219 -15.22 -4.18 -8.95
CA THR A 219 -15.47 -4.73 -7.61
C THR A 219 -14.82 -6.12 -7.46
N PRO A 220 -14.63 -6.61 -6.22
CA PRO A 220 -14.12 -7.96 -6.00
C PRO A 220 -14.86 -9.05 -6.78
N ASN A 221 -16.20 -8.96 -6.85
CA ASN A 221 -17.01 -9.95 -7.58
C ASN A 221 -16.79 -9.91 -9.10
N GLU A 222 -16.68 -8.71 -9.67
CA GLU A 222 -16.38 -8.54 -11.10
C GLU A 222 -14.99 -9.08 -11.45
N ILE A 223 -14.00 -8.84 -10.59
CA ILE A 223 -12.63 -9.32 -10.80
C ILE A 223 -12.53 -10.84 -10.73
N THR A 224 -13.20 -11.49 -9.77
CA THR A 224 -13.17 -12.95 -9.62
C THR A 224 -13.85 -13.69 -10.76
N SER A 225 -14.82 -13.06 -11.45
CA SER A 225 -15.53 -13.62 -12.59
C SER A 225 -14.95 -13.22 -13.95
N ASN A 226 -13.92 -12.38 -13.98
CA ASN A 226 -13.33 -11.90 -15.23
C ASN A 226 -12.41 -12.95 -15.86
N PRO A 227 -12.69 -13.45 -17.10
CA PRO A 227 -11.89 -14.48 -17.75
C PRO A 227 -10.42 -14.07 -17.98
N GLU A 228 -10.14 -12.80 -18.29
CA GLU A 228 -8.77 -12.30 -18.49
C GLU A 228 -7.97 -12.35 -17.19
N VAL A 229 -8.60 -12.03 -16.06
CA VAL A 229 -7.99 -12.12 -14.73
C VAL A 229 -7.70 -13.56 -14.36
N ILE A 230 -8.68 -14.46 -14.59
CA ILE A 230 -8.53 -15.89 -14.33
C ILE A 230 -7.35 -16.44 -15.15
N LYS A 231 -7.27 -16.12 -16.43
CA LYS A 231 -6.17 -16.52 -17.33
C LYS A 231 -4.81 -15.99 -16.84
N ALA A 232 -4.72 -14.72 -16.46
CA ALA A 232 -3.49 -14.09 -15.99
C ALA A 232 -2.91 -14.72 -14.71
N TYR A 233 -3.77 -15.29 -13.84
CA TYR A 233 -3.36 -15.92 -12.58
C TYR A 233 -3.15 -17.44 -12.68
N LEU A 234 -3.89 -18.13 -13.54
CA LEU A 234 -3.89 -19.59 -13.64
C LEU A 234 -3.13 -20.13 -14.86
N GLY A 235 -2.71 -19.23 -15.78
CA GLY A 235 -2.08 -19.58 -17.05
C GLY A 235 -3.08 -19.93 -18.15
N GLU A 236 -2.57 -20.09 -19.38
CA GLU A 236 -3.40 -20.31 -20.57
C GLU A 236 -4.14 -21.67 -20.58
N ASP A 237 -3.74 -22.64 -19.75
CA ASP A 237 -4.26 -24.01 -19.72
C ASP A 237 -5.42 -24.24 -18.73
N TYR A 238 -5.93 -23.18 -18.06
CA TYR A 238 -7.07 -23.32 -17.15
C TYR A 238 -8.40 -23.28 -17.90
N ASP A 239 -8.78 -24.40 -18.48
CA ASP A 239 -10.15 -24.68 -18.89
C ASP A 239 -10.97 -25.03 -17.62
N GLY A 240 -11.92 -24.15 -17.23
CA GLY A 240 -12.72 -24.23 -15.99
C GLY A 240 -13.59 -25.50 -15.80
N THR A 241 -13.12 -26.64 -16.29
CA THR A 241 -13.85 -27.92 -16.28
C THR A 241 -13.37 -28.93 -15.24
N SER A 242 -12.35 -28.63 -14.42
CA SER A 242 -11.76 -29.68 -13.54
C SER A 242 -12.21 -29.68 -12.07
N ASP A 243 -13.21 -28.90 -11.64
CA ASP A 243 -13.70 -28.96 -10.24
C ASP A 243 -15.17 -29.34 -10.10
N LYS A 244 -15.53 -30.46 -10.75
CA LYS A 244 -16.77 -31.23 -10.47
C LYS A 244 -16.45 -32.69 -10.25
N ARG A 245 -15.53 -33.05 -9.34
CA ARG A 245 -15.40 -34.40 -8.77
C ARG A 245 -14.60 -34.33 -7.47
N SER A 246 -15.27 -34.31 -6.36
CA SER A 246 -15.14 -35.16 -5.17
C SER A 246 -15.91 -34.55 -4.02
#